data_bf3f5bc6f5bf6cc080a3c87239079fcd
#
_entry.id   bf3f5bc6f5bf6cc080a3c87239079fcd
#
_cell.length_a   1.000
_cell.length_b   1.000
_cell.length_c   1.000
_cell.angle_alpha   90.00
_cell.angle_beta   90.00
_cell.angle_gamma   90.00
#
_symmetry.space_group_name_H-M   'P 1'
#
loop_
_entity.id
_entity.type
_entity.pdbx_description
1 polymer ?
#
loop_
_entity_poly.entity_id
_entity_poly.type
_entity_poly.pdbx_seq_one_letter_code
_entity_poly.pdbx_strand_id
1 'polypeptide(L)' 'QTPGDYLAGYRLALAEAALRRGRPVKQVAAEVGYGSASALARVFRSRDGRSPGEIARQAAGS' A
#
# COMPACT_ATOMS: atom_id res chain seq x y z
N GLN A 1 2.87 -20.94 -0.07
CA GLN A 1 3.21 -19.54 -0.34
C GLN A 1 4.26 -19.47 -1.45
N THR A 2 3.95 -18.74 -2.51
CA THR A 2 4.87 -18.58 -3.63
C THR A 2 5.80 -17.40 -3.38
N PRO A 3 6.98 -17.36 -4.06
CA PRO A 3 7.86 -16.20 -3.96
C PRO A 3 7.18 -14.89 -4.34
N GLY A 4 6.26 -14.93 -5.31
CA GLY A 4 5.52 -13.75 -5.70
C GLY A 4 4.60 -13.24 -4.60
N ASP A 5 3.95 -14.15 -3.88
CA ASP A 5 3.08 -13.78 -2.75
C ASP A 5 3.89 -13.18 -1.61
N TYR A 6 5.03 -13.75 -1.32
CA TYR A 6 5.91 -13.22 -0.29
C TYR A 6 6.34 -11.79 -0.63
N LEU A 7 6.75 -11.56 -1.87
CA LEU A 7 7.23 -10.26 -2.32
C LEU A 7 6.12 -9.22 -2.30
N ALA A 8 4.91 -9.59 -2.74
CA ALA A 8 3.77 -8.68 -2.71
C ALA A 8 3.41 -8.30 -1.28
N GLY A 9 3.42 -9.25 -0.36
CA GLY A 9 3.17 -8.96 1.05
C GLY A 9 4.19 -8.02 1.64
N TYR A 10 5.46 -8.21 1.31
CA TYR A 10 6.53 -7.34 1.75
C TYR A 10 6.34 -5.91 1.23
N ARG A 11 6.03 -5.79 -0.07
CA ARG A 11 5.80 -4.48 -0.67
C ARG A 11 4.62 -3.75 -0.02
N LEU A 12 3.54 -4.48 0.25
CA LEU A 12 2.38 -3.88 0.90
C LEU A 12 2.69 -3.44 2.33
N ALA A 13 3.49 -4.20 3.05
CA ALA A 13 3.90 -3.81 4.40
C ALA A 13 4.69 -2.51 4.37
N LEU A 14 5.62 -2.36 3.42
CA LEU A 14 6.37 -1.13 3.25
C LEU A 14 5.46 0.03 2.87
N ALA A 15 4.50 -0.21 1.98
CA ALA A 15 3.57 0.81 1.56
C ALA A 15 2.69 1.27 2.71
N GLU A 16 2.21 0.35 3.51
CA GLU A 16 1.38 0.70 4.67
C GLU A 16 2.15 1.58 5.64
N ALA A 17 3.39 1.24 5.94
CA ALA A 17 4.22 2.04 6.85
C ALA A 17 4.41 3.46 6.31
N ALA A 18 4.66 3.59 5.01
CA ALA A 18 4.84 4.90 4.38
C ALA A 18 3.55 5.72 4.42
N LEU A 19 2.41 5.09 4.15
CA LEU A 19 1.12 5.77 4.19
C LEU A 19 0.80 6.27 5.59
N ARG A 20 1.14 5.50 6.62
CA ARG A 20 0.92 5.91 8.00
C ARG A 20 1.78 7.10 8.39
N ARG A 21 2.88 7.30 7.68
CA ARG A 21 3.74 8.49 7.86
C ARG A 21 3.20 9.72 7.15
N GLY A 22 2.11 9.59 6.41
CA GLY A 22 1.50 10.69 5.69
C GLY A 22 2.05 10.91 4.29
N ARG A 23 2.76 9.96 3.71
CA ARG A 23 3.32 10.09 2.36
C ARG A 23 2.20 9.95 1.32
N PRO A 24 2.30 10.69 0.20
CA PRO A 24 1.27 10.60 -0.85
C PRO A 24 1.18 9.20 -1.44
N VAL A 25 -0.05 8.75 -1.70
CA VAL A 25 -0.28 7.40 -2.24
C VAL A 25 0.45 7.21 -3.56
N LYS A 26 0.42 8.21 -4.43
CA LYS A 26 1.09 8.14 -5.73
C LYS A 26 2.59 7.89 -5.58
N GLN A 27 3.21 8.60 -4.66
CA GLN A 27 4.64 8.45 -4.41
C GLN A 27 4.95 7.09 -3.80
N VAL A 28 4.14 6.64 -2.86
CA VAL A 28 4.31 5.33 -2.23
C VAL A 28 4.21 4.22 -3.27
N ALA A 29 3.22 4.30 -4.17
CA ALA A 29 3.06 3.31 -5.22
C ALA A 29 4.31 3.20 -6.09
N ALA A 30 4.89 4.33 -6.45
CA ALA A 30 6.12 4.33 -7.26
C ALA A 30 7.28 3.74 -6.49
N GLU A 31 7.40 4.07 -5.22
CA GLU A 31 8.52 3.59 -4.39
C GLU A 31 8.49 2.08 -4.17
N VAL A 32 7.30 1.51 -4.02
CA VAL A 32 7.19 0.07 -3.79
C VAL A 32 7.04 -0.72 -5.10
N GLY A 33 7.13 -0.05 -6.24
CA GLY A 33 7.23 -0.72 -7.54
C GLY A 33 5.90 -1.02 -8.23
N TYR A 34 4.80 -0.39 -7.83
CA TYR A 34 3.52 -0.62 -8.50
C TYR A 34 3.24 0.35 -9.64
N GLY A 35 3.97 1.44 -9.73
CA GLY A 35 3.89 2.34 -10.86
C GLY A 35 2.72 3.32 -10.84
N SER A 36 1.62 3.01 -10.19
CA SER A 36 0.48 3.92 -10.09
C SER A 36 -0.29 3.70 -8.80
N ALA A 37 -0.99 4.75 -8.36
CA ALA A 37 -1.83 4.66 -7.18
C ALA A 37 -2.97 3.65 -7.38
N SER A 38 -3.51 3.56 -8.61
CA SER A 38 -4.58 2.62 -8.92
C SER A 38 -4.13 1.17 -8.77
N ALA A 39 -2.91 0.86 -9.23
CA ALA A 39 -2.37 -0.49 -9.11
C ALA A 39 -2.16 -0.85 -7.63
N LEU A 40 -1.61 0.07 -6.86
CA LEU A 40 -1.41 -0.14 -5.44
C LEU A 40 -2.75 -0.35 -4.71
N ALA A 41 -3.74 0.46 -5.03
CA ALA A 41 -5.06 0.34 -4.41
C ALA A 41 -5.71 -1.01 -4.70
N ARG A 42 -5.58 -1.49 -5.94
CA ARG A 42 -6.13 -2.78 -6.32
C ARG A 42 -5.52 -3.92 -5.50
N VAL A 43 -4.21 -3.91 -5.35
CA VAL A 43 -3.52 -4.96 -4.61
C VAL A 43 -3.86 -4.89 -3.12
N PHE A 44 -3.93 -3.69 -2.55
CA PHE A 44 -4.32 -3.53 -1.14
C PHE A 44 -5.71 -4.07 -0.89
N ARG A 45 -6.68 -3.74 -1.76
CA ARG A 45 -8.05 -4.22 -1.57
C ARG A 45 -8.13 -5.73 -1.69
N SER A 46 -7.36 -6.31 -2.61
CA SER A 46 -7.36 -7.75 -2.82
C SER A 46 -6.78 -8.51 -1.62
N ARG A 47 -5.72 -7.98 -1.00
CA ARG A 47 -5.02 -8.68 0.07
C ARG A 47 -5.45 -8.25 1.46
N ASP A 48 -5.76 -6.98 1.64
CA ASP A 48 -6.00 -6.41 2.98
C ASP A 48 -7.44 -5.96 3.17
N GLY A 49 -8.20 -5.79 2.09
CA GLY A 49 -9.57 -5.32 2.16
C GLY A 49 -9.72 -3.83 2.35
N ARG A 50 -8.64 -3.10 2.50
CA ARG A 50 -8.65 -1.65 2.68
C ARG A 50 -7.90 -0.98 1.53
N SER A 51 -8.33 0.24 1.17
CA SER A 51 -7.60 1.02 0.18
C SER A 51 -6.49 1.83 0.85
N PRO A 52 -5.46 2.24 0.09
CA PRO A 52 -4.41 3.09 0.65
C PRO A 52 -4.96 4.39 1.25
N GLY A 53 -6.00 4.95 0.62
CA GLY A 53 -6.64 6.15 1.16
C GLY A 53 -7.26 5.93 2.52
N GLU A 54 -7.87 4.77 2.74
CA GLU A 54 -8.43 4.42 4.03
C GLU A 54 -7.35 4.28 5.10
N ILE A 55 -6.23 3.65 4.74
CA ILE A 55 -5.12 3.48 5.67
C ILE A 55 -4.56 4.84 6.09
N ALA A 56 -4.35 5.73 5.11
CA ALA A 56 -3.84 7.07 5.39
C ALA A 56 -4.80 7.86 6.26
N ARG A 57 -6.11 7.74 5.98
CA ARG A 57 -7.14 8.45 6.74
C ARG A 57 -7.22 7.96 8.18
N GLN A 58 -7.15 6.65 8.37
CA GLN A 58 -7.16 6.07 9.71
C GLN A 58 -5.96 6.51 10.52
N ALA A 59 -4.79 6.56 9.90
CA ALA A 59 -3.58 7.02 10.57
C ALA A 59 -3.69 8.50 10.96
N ALA A 60 -4.24 9.32 10.06
CA ALA A 60 -4.40 10.74 10.33
C ALA A 60 -5.45 11.02 11.41
N GLY A 61 -6.46 10.13 11.50
CA GLY A 61 -7.52 10.28 12.49
C GLY A 61 -7.16 9.76 13.87
N SER A 62 -6.01 9.13 14.01
CA SER A 62 -5.55 8.59 15.30
C SER A 62 -4.89 9.67 16.18
#